data_d41a39e35728793bba8f78afb6ca7b6c
#
_entry.id   d41a39e35728793bba8f78afb6ca7b6c
#
_cell.length_a   1.000
_cell.length_b   1.000
_cell.length_c   1.000
_cell.angle_alpha   90.00
_cell.angle_beta   90.00
_cell.angle_gamma   90.00
#
_symmetry.space_group_name_H-M   'P 1'
#
loop_
_entity.id
_entity.type
_entity.pdbx_description
1 polymer ?
#
loop_
_entity_poly.entity_id
_entity_poly.type
_entity_poly.pdbx_seq_one_letter_code
_entity_poly.pdbx_strand_id
1 'polypeptide(L)'
;MSCFRGPEDPRKLKKEKEVKRMNLLYKSTRSADKTVTASEAILKGLADDGGLFVPEYIPKLDVTLDELKNMTYQETAYAVMKQFLTDFTEEELKHCINSAYDSKFDTEVIAPLVKVGDTYHLELFHGATIAFKDMALSILPHLLTTAAKKNHVTNEIVILTATSGDTGKAALAGFADVPGTKIIVFYPKGGVSRVQELQMVTQKGDNTSVVAIHGNFDNAQSGVKAIFEDKELEKELAEAGYQFSSANSINIGRLVPQVVYYVYAYAKLLENGEITSGEEINVTVPTGNFGNILAAYYAKQMGVPIGKLICASNENKVLFDFFQTGVYNKNREFILTSSPSMDILISSNLERLIYTIAGQDAEKNSQLMSQLKEKGSYEITPDMREKLKDFAGGFATEAETAETIRRTYERTGYVMDTHTAVAAGVCAKYRAEHNDGRKYLVASTASPYKFIHSVMTAIDEKYADTDEFELVDELSRISGTEIPKAIEEIRNADIRHRRECGADQMKETVKDILGV
;
A
#
# COMPACT_ATOMS: atom_id res chain seq x y z
N MET A 1 -11.90 -48.06 48.32
CA MET A 1 -12.72 -46.88 47.98
C MET A 1 -12.09 -46.16 46.77
N SER A 2 -12.56 -46.47 45.59
CA SER A 2 -12.09 -45.84 44.35
C SER A 2 -13.09 -44.71 44.01
N CYS A 3 -12.61 -43.48 44.08
CA CYS A 3 -13.40 -42.33 43.60
C CYS A 3 -13.41 -42.30 42.08
N PHE A 4 -14.54 -42.61 41.47
CA PHE A 4 -14.83 -42.30 40.07
C PHE A 4 -14.98 -40.77 39.92
N ARG A 5 -14.11 -40.12 39.14
CA ARG A 5 -14.38 -38.78 38.61
C ARG A 5 -15.37 -38.92 37.48
N GLY A 6 -16.52 -38.27 37.61
CA GLY A 6 -17.55 -38.20 36.56
C GLY A 6 -17.03 -37.38 35.37
N PRO A 7 -17.68 -37.49 34.20
CA PRO A 7 -17.27 -36.78 33.00
C PRO A 7 -17.39 -35.26 33.20
N GLU A 8 -16.30 -34.54 32.93
CA GLU A 8 -16.26 -33.06 32.94
C GLU A 8 -17.24 -32.47 31.94
N ASP A 9 -17.99 -31.44 32.36
CA ASP A 9 -19.01 -30.75 31.56
C ASP A 9 -18.38 -30.15 30.28
N PRO A 10 -18.84 -30.54 29.07
CA PRO A 10 -18.31 -30.02 27.80
C PRO A 10 -18.39 -28.48 27.67
N ARG A 11 -19.26 -27.83 28.47
CA ARG A 11 -19.36 -26.37 28.54
C ARG A 11 -18.25 -25.72 29.34
N LYS A 12 -17.63 -26.42 30.28
CA LYS A 12 -16.42 -25.98 30.98
C LYS A 12 -15.19 -26.07 30.09
N LEU A 13 -15.07 -27.10 29.27
CA LEU A 13 -14.00 -27.25 28.27
C LEU A 13 -14.10 -26.22 27.15
N LYS A 14 -15.29 -25.71 26.83
CA LYS A 14 -15.48 -24.59 25.90
C LYS A 14 -15.09 -23.24 26.51
N LYS A 15 -15.33 -23.03 27.81
CA LYS A 15 -14.93 -21.82 28.55
C LYS A 15 -13.44 -21.79 28.88
N GLU A 16 -12.78 -22.93 29.05
CA GLU A 16 -11.32 -22.98 29.25
C GLU A 16 -10.52 -22.87 27.94
N LYS A 17 -11.15 -23.06 26.78
CA LYS A 17 -10.59 -22.77 25.46
C LYS A 17 -10.76 -21.31 25.00
N GLU A 18 -11.48 -20.48 25.69
CA GLU A 18 -11.28 -19.04 25.74
C GLU A 18 -10.03 -18.72 26.59
N VAL A 19 -8.91 -19.32 26.24
CA VAL A 19 -7.60 -18.76 26.57
C VAL A 19 -7.70 -17.29 26.17
N LYS A 20 -7.63 -16.36 27.14
CA LYS A 20 -7.43 -14.93 26.88
C LYS A 20 -6.36 -14.87 25.79
N ARG A 21 -6.76 -14.66 24.54
CA ARG A 21 -5.80 -14.32 23.48
C ARG A 21 -5.11 -13.07 24.00
N MET A 22 -3.85 -13.19 24.41
CA MET A 22 -3.07 -12.02 24.75
C MET A 22 -3.06 -11.15 23.48
N ASN A 23 -3.41 -9.88 23.61
CA ASN A 23 -3.39 -8.97 22.48
C ASN A 23 -2.00 -9.01 21.84
N LEU A 24 -1.95 -9.10 20.51
CA LEU A 24 -0.71 -8.89 19.77
C LEU A 24 -0.31 -7.42 19.93
N LEU A 25 0.85 -7.20 20.53
CA LEU A 25 1.36 -5.86 20.74
C LEU A 25 2.29 -5.43 19.59
N TYR A 26 2.43 -4.13 19.45
CA TYR A 26 3.27 -3.48 18.47
C TYR A 26 4.39 -2.71 19.15
N LYS A 27 5.56 -2.71 18.56
CA LYS A 27 6.74 -1.99 19.03
C LYS A 27 7.37 -1.18 17.91
N SER A 28 8.21 -0.20 18.27
CA SER A 28 8.99 0.57 17.32
C SER A 28 10.12 -0.28 16.74
N THR A 29 10.48 -0.02 15.48
CA THR A 29 11.69 -0.58 14.86
C THR A 29 12.98 0.03 15.43
N ARG A 30 12.92 1.11 16.21
CA ARG A 30 14.08 1.85 16.72
C ARG A 30 14.23 1.83 18.24
N SER A 31 13.20 1.41 18.99
CA SER A 31 13.22 1.23 20.44
C SER A 31 12.38 0.03 20.83
N ALA A 32 12.82 -0.70 21.85
CA ALA A 32 12.08 -1.80 22.46
C ALA A 32 11.32 -1.40 23.73
N ASP A 33 11.40 -0.12 24.16
CA ASP A 33 11.01 0.32 25.50
C ASP A 33 9.50 0.34 25.72
N LYS A 34 8.71 0.50 24.64
CA LYS A 34 7.25 0.62 24.73
C LYS A 34 6.58 -0.28 23.69
N THR A 35 5.55 -0.96 24.16
CA THR A 35 4.60 -1.66 23.29
C THR A 35 3.25 -0.94 23.33
N VAL A 36 2.53 -1.01 22.22
CA VAL A 36 1.19 -0.42 22.07
C VAL A 36 0.25 -1.45 21.46
N THR A 37 -1.06 -1.24 21.59
CA THR A 37 -2.07 -2.06 20.92
C THR A 37 -2.11 -1.75 19.41
N ALA A 38 -2.80 -2.56 18.63
CA ALA A 38 -2.97 -2.31 17.19
C ALA A 38 -3.72 -0.99 16.95
N SER A 39 -4.77 -0.69 17.72
CA SER A 39 -5.52 0.56 17.59
C SER A 39 -4.66 1.78 17.91
N GLU A 40 -3.82 1.74 18.95
CA GLU A 40 -2.88 2.81 19.26
C GLU A 40 -1.83 3.01 18.15
N ALA A 41 -1.29 1.90 17.60
CA ALA A 41 -0.31 1.96 16.52
C ALA A 41 -0.89 2.57 15.23
N ILE A 42 -2.15 2.21 14.89
CA ILE A 42 -2.87 2.78 13.74
C ILE A 42 -3.13 4.28 13.96
N LEU A 43 -3.59 4.66 15.14
CA LEU A 43 -3.94 6.04 15.46
C LEU A 43 -2.71 6.96 15.43
N LYS A 44 -1.57 6.51 16.00
CA LYS A 44 -0.31 7.22 15.96
C LYS A 44 0.33 7.25 14.57
N GLY A 45 0.22 6.16 13.82
CA GLY A 45 0.83 5.99 12.49
C GLY A 45 2.35 5.84 12.49
N LEU A 46 3.06 6.53 13.39
CA LEU A 46 4.51 6.53 13.57
C LEU A 46 4.84 6.49 15.06
N ALA A 47 5.93 5.83 15.45
CA ALA A 47 6.38 5.81 16.83
C ALA A 47 7.05 7.14 17.23
N ASP A 48 7.05 7.45 18.55
CA ASP A 48 7.55 8.71 19.10
C ASP A 48 9.05 8.95 18.82
N ASP A 49 9.81 7.85 18.60
CA ASP A 49 11.23 7.85 18.23
C ASP A 49 11.49 7.94 16.72
N GLY A 50 10.42 8.09 15.92
CA GLY A 50 10.46 8.10 14.46
C GLY A 50 10.63 6.71 13.82
N GLY A 51 10.60 5.64 14.59
CA GLY A 51 10.58 4.26 14.11
C GLY A 51 9.19 3.84 13.63
N LEU A 52 9.14 2.75 12.88
CA LEU A 52 7.90 2.20 12.34
C LEU A 52 7.32 1.15 13.29
N PHE A 53 5.99 1.15 13.45
CA PHE A 53 5.35 0.09 14.21
C PHE A 53 5.41 -1.25 13.48
N VAL A 54 5.82 -2.29 14.22
CA VAL A 54 5.82 -3.70 13.79
C VAL A 54 5.16 -4.56 14.86
N PRO A 55 4.44 -5.62 14.49
CA PRO A 55 3.93 -6.57 15.48
C PRO A 55 5.10 -7.32 16.15
N GLU A 56 4.96 -7.70 17.42
CA GLU A 56 5.99 -8.46 18.13
C GLU A 56 6.36 -9.77 17.42
N TYR A 57 5.41 -10.37 16.73
CA TYR A 57 5.60 -11.52 15.83
C TYR A 57 4.57 -11.48 14.69
N ILE A 58 4.88 -12.12 13.57
CA ILE A 58 3.90 -12.29 12.49
C ILE A 58 3.02 -13.50 12.83
N PRO A 59 1.71 -13.30 13.04
CA PRO A 59 0.81 -14.40 13.39
C PRO A 59 0.63 -15.37 12.22
N LYS A 60 0.28 -16.63 12.56
CA LYS A 60 -0.12 -17.61 11.55
C LYS A 60 -1.61 -17.47 11.24
N LEU A 61 -2.01 -17.87 10.02
CA LEU A 61 -3.42 -18.05 9.70
C LEU A 61 -4.02 -19.13 10.62
N ASP A 62 -5.22 -18.90 11.12
CA ASP A 62 -5.99 -19.85 11.94
C ASP A 62 -7.03 -20.62 11.11
N VAL A 63 -6.97 -20.47 9.80
CA VAL A 63 -7.76 -21.19 8.79
C VAL A 63 -6.83 -21.90 7.82
N THR A 64 -7.28 -23.00 7.28
CA THR A 64 -6.53 -23.78 6.27
C THR A 64 -6.59 -23.12 4.90
N LEU A 65 -5.63 -23.42 4.03
CA LEU A 65 -5.64 -22.95 2.64
C LEU A 65 -6.87 -23.46 1.87
N ASP A 66 -7.37 -24.66 2.20
CA ASP A 66 -8.58 -25.22 1.58
C ASP A 66 -9.87 -24.51 2.03
N GLU A 67 -9.93 -24.00 3.27
CA GLU A 67 -11.04 -23.17 3.72
C GLU A 67 -11.03 -21.80 3.02
N LEU A 68 -9.82 -21.21 2.84
CA LEU A 68 -9.67 -19.90 2.19
C LEU A 68 -10.19 -19.88 0.74
N LYS A 69 -10.06 -20.97 -0.03
CA LYS A 69 -10.46 -20.99 -1.46
C LYS A 69 -11.93 -20.66 -1.71
N ASN A 70 -12.81 -20.94 -0.73
CA ASN A 70 -14.24 -20.69 -0.84
C ASN A 70 -14.67 -19.34 -0.23
N MET A 71 -13.72 -18.56 0.30
CA MET A 71 -13.99 -17.27 0.92
C MET A 71 -14.09 -16.13 -0.09
N THR A 72 -15.00 -15.21 0.17
CA THR A 72 -15.03 -13.89 -0.48
C THR A 72 -13.81 -13.08 -0.07
N TYR A 73 -13.58 -11.95 -0.75
CA TYR A 73 -12.50 -11.04 -0.36
C TYR A 73 -12.69 -10.52 1.07
N GLN A 74 -13.92 -10.16 1.45
CA GLN A 74 -14.24 -9.65 2.79
C GLN A 74 -14.04 -10.72 3.88
N GLU A 75 -14.40 -11.96 3.62
CA GLU A 75 -14.16 -13.08 4.56
C GLU A 75 -12.66 -13.37 4.71
N THR A 76 -11.91 -13.34 3.61
CA THR A 76 -10.44 -13.45 3.65
C THR A 76 -9.82 -12.28 4.40
N ALA A 77 -10.34 -11.05 4.20
CA ALA A 77 -9.89 -9.87 4.92
C ALA A 77 -10.08 -10.03 6.43
N TYR A 78 -11.24 -10.52 6.85
CA TYR A 78 -11.48 -10.80 8.27
C TYR A 78 -10.54 -11.89 8.81
N ALA A 79 -10.37 -13.01 8.09
CA ALA A 79 -9.50 -14.11 8.52
C ALA A 79 -8.04 -13.66 8.71
N VAL A 80 -7.54 -12.76 7.86
CA VAL A 80 -6.19 -12.20 7.94
C VAL A 80 -6.09 -11.12 9.01
N MET A 81 -6.96 -10.10 8.93
CA MET A 81 -6.81 -8.88 9.74
C MET A 81 -7.07 -9.12 11.23
N LYS A 82 -7.96 -10.04 11.61
CA LYS A 82 -8.20 -10.41 13.02
C LYS A 82 -6.97 -10.98 13.72
N GLN A 83 -5.98 -11.48 12.98
CA GLN A 83 -4.72 -11.98 13.55
C GLN A 83 -3.79 -10.83 13.94
N PHE A 84 -3.86 -9.71 13.24
CA PHE A 84 -3.05 -8.52 13.49
C PHE A 84 -3.74 -7.52 14.41
N LEU A 85 -5.04 -7.31 14.24
CA LEU A 85 -5.83 -6.29 14.93
C LEU A 85 -6.61 -6.91 16.10
N THR A 86 -5.88 -7.52 17.04
CA THR A 86 -6.45 -8.38 18.08
C THR A 86 -7.21 -7.64 19.17
N ASP A 87 -7.07 -6.33 19.26
CA ASP A 87 -7.84 -5.47 20.15
C ASP A 87 -9.13 -4.91 19.52
N PHE A 88 -9.36 -5.16 18.21
CA PHE A 88 -10.65 -4.91 17.57
C PHE A 88 -11.61 -6.07 17.82
N THR A 89 -12.89 -5.76 18.09
CA THR A 89 -13.91 -6.81 18.14
C THR A 89 -14.26 -7.31 16.75
N GLU A 90 -14.94 -8.46 16.67
CA GLU A 90 -15.41 -9.01 15.39
C GLU A 90 -16.34 -8.04 14.65
N GLU A 91 -17.27 -7.42 15.39
CA GLU A 91 -18.22 -6.46 14.82
C GLU A 91 -17.52 -5.22 14.31
N GLU A 92 -16.57 -4.66 15.07
CA GLU A 92 -15.78 -3.50 14.67
C GLU A 92 -15.00 -3.78 13.39
N LEU A 93 -14.32 -4.92 13.33
CA LEU A 93 -13.47 -5.27 12.20
C LEU A 93 -14.30 -5.59 10.95
N LYS A 94 -15.39 -6.33 11.08
CA LYS A 94 -16.32 -6.60 9.98
C LYS A 94 -16.99 -5.31 9.47
N HIS A 95 -17.33 -4.39 10.37
CA HIS A 95 -17.83 -3.08 9.96
C HIS A 95 -16.78 -2.32 9.11
N CYS A 96 -15.53 -2.24 9.55
CA CYS A 96 -14.45 -1.60 8.79
C CYS A 96 -14.27 -2.25 7.40
N ILE A 97 -14.25 -3.57 7.34
CA ILE A 97 -14.07 -4.34 6.10
C ILE A 97 -15.22 -4.10 5.12
N ASN A 98 -16.47 -4.24 5.58
CA ASN A 98 -17.64 -4.11 4.71
C ASN A 98 -17.89 -2.65 4.26
N SER A 99 -17.47 -1.67 5.06
CA SER A 99 -17.53 -0.25 4.67
C SER A 99 -16.45 0.14 3.66
N ALA A 100 -15.36 -0.62 3.60
CA ALA A 100 -14.25 -0.37 2.69
C ALA A 100 -14.41 -1.08 1.34
N TYR A 101 -14.72 -2.37 1.37
CA TYR A 101 -14.75 -3.25 0.20
C TYR A 101 -16.20 -3.53 -0.23
N ASP A 102 -16.79 -2.54 -0.85
CA ASP A 102 -18.20 -2.51 -1.28
C ASP A 102 -18.30 -2.09 -2.76
N SER A 103 -19.44 -1.56 -3.16
CA SER A 103 -19.74 -1.08 -4.51
C SER A 103 -18.88 0.10 -5.01
N LYS A 104 -17.95 0.60 -4.19
CA LYS A 104 -16.88 1.53 -4.63
C LYS A 104 -15.84 0.85 -5.52
N PHE A 105 -15.75 -0.48 -5.45
CA PHE A 105 -14.99 -1.28 -6.39
C PHE A 105 -15.88 -1.67 -7.57
N ASP A 106 -15.34 -1.63 -8.77
CA ASP A 106 -16.08 -1.92 -10.02
C ASP A 106 -16.26 -3.42 -10.28
N THR A 107 -15.79 -4.26 -9.37
CA THR A 107 -15.96 -5.72 -9.39
C THR A 107 -16.27 -6.28 -8.00
N GLU A 108 -17.19 -7.23 -7.91
CA GLU A 108 -17.55 -7.94 -6.68
C GLU A 108 -16.37 -8.76 -6.10
N VAL A 109 -15.43 -9.15 -6.96
CA VAL A 109 -14.25 -9.94 -6.58
C VAL A 109 -13.18 -9.09 -5.90
N ILE A 110 -13.29 -7.77 -5.94
CA ILE A 110 -12.39 -6.75 -5.37
C ILE A 110 -10.96 -6.79 -5.95
N ALA A 111 -10.30 -7.93 -6.00
CA ALA A 111 -8.95 -8.15 -6.50
C ALA A 111 -8.91 -9.33 -7.46
N PRO A 112 -9.36 -9.17 -8.72
CA PRO A 112 -9.39 -10.24 -9.70
C PRO A 112 -8.00 -10.80 -10.01
N LEU A 113 -7.98 -12.10 -10.32
CA LEU A 113 -6.79 -12.79 -10.78
C LEU A 113 -6.96 -13.13 -12.27
N VAL A 114 -6.14 -12.53 -13.12
CA VAL A 114 -6.19 -12.68 -14.57
C VAL A 114 -4.96 -13.45 -15.06
N LYS A 115 -5.18 -14.46 -15.90
CA LYS A 115 -4.09 -15.21 -16.54
C LYS A 115 -3.65 -14.49 -17.81
N VAL A 116 -2.39 -14.08 -17.87
CA VAL A 116 -1.79 -13.39 -19.02
C VAL A 116 -0.60 -14.24 -19.53
N GLY A 117 -0.82 -14.96 -20.61
CA GLY A 117 0.14 -15.96 -21.08
C GLY A 117 0.42 -17.02 -20.00
N ASP A 118 1.65 -17.10 -19.53
CA ASP A 118 2.09 -18.08 -18.51
C ASP A 118 2.18 -17.48 -17.08
N THR A 119 1.73 -16.24 -16.86
CA THR A 119 1.75 -15.56 -15.58
C THR A 119 0.34 -15.19 -15.12
N TYR A 120 0.18 -14.98 -13.82
CA TYR A 120 -1.07 -14.53 -13.21
C TYR A 120 -0.89 -13.08 -12.77
N HIS A 121 -1.83 -12.23 -13.13
CA HIS A 121 -1.87 -10.83 -12.77
C HIS A 121 -2.92 -10.62 -11.70
N LEU A 122 -2.51 -10.15 -10.53
CA LEU A 122 -3.40 -9.76 -9.46
C LEU A 122 -3.76 -8.28 -9.65
N GLU A 123 -4.96 -8.05 -10.15
CA GLU A 123 -5.44 -6.69 -10.44
C GLU A 123 -5.92 -6.00 -9.17
N LEU A 124 -5.16 -5.00 -8.73
CA LEU A 124 -5.40 -4.26 -7.48
C LEU A 124 -5.97 -2.85 -7.72
N PHE A 125 -6.48 -2.59 -8.91
CA PHE A 125 -6.84 -1.26 -9.38
C PHE A 125 -8.33 -1.07 -9.67
N HIS A 126 -9.18 -1.89 -9.09
CA HIS A 126 -10.63 -1.84 -9.28
C HIS A 126 -11.35 -0.89 -8.31
N GLY A 127 -10.61 -0.17 -7.47
CA GLY A 127 -11.15 0.80 -6.53
C GLY A 127 -11.38 2.19 -7.14
N ALA A 128 -11.88 3.10 -6.31
CA ALA A 128 -12.32 4.44 -6.69
C ALA A 128 -11.27 5.34 -7.37
N THR A 129 -9.98 5.01 -7.26
CA THR A 129 -8.90 5.79 -7.88
C THR A 129 -8.06 4.98 -8.88
N ILE A 130 -8.54 3.79 -9.19
CA ILE A 130 -7.94 2.85 -10.15
C ILE A 130 -6.46 2.56 -9.90
N ALA A 131 -6.08 2.44 -8.62
CA ALA A 131 -4.73 2.05 -8.19
C ALA A 131 -4.79 1.22 -6.90
N PHE A 132 -3.77 0.37 -6.66
CA PHE A 132 -3.69 -0.53 -5.50
C PHE A 132 -3.77 0.17 -4.14
N LYS A 133 -3.51 1.48 -4.11
CA LYS A 133 -3.59 2.29 -2.90
C LYS A 133 -4.98 2.29 -2.30
N ASP A 134 -6.01 2.12 -3.13
CA ASP A 134 -7.41 1.98 -2.71
C ASP A 134 -7.60 0.78 -1.78
N MET A 135 -6.88 -0.33 -2.00
CA MET A 135 -6.98 -1.53 -1.17
C MET A 135 -6.70 -1.27 0.31
N ALA A 136 -5.89 -0.27 0.62
CA ALA A 136 -5.58 0.10 2.01
C ALA A 136 -6.19 1.44 2.42
N LEU A 137 -6.36 2.39 1.51
CA LEU A 137 -6.90 3.71 1.83
C LEU A 137 -8.43 3.74 1.92
N SER A 138 -9.14 2.76 1.36
CA SER A 138 -10.58 2.61 1.58
C SER A 138 -10.90 2.13 3.00
N ILE A 139 -10.06 1.32 3.62
CA ILE A 139 -10.31 0.80 4.97
C ILE A 139 -9.68 1.64 6.08
N LEU A 140 -8.57 2.34 5.82
CA LEU A 140 -7.84 3.11 6.83
C LEU A 140 -8.72 4.11 7.59
N PRO A 141 -9.64 4.89 6.97
CA PRO A 141 -10.50 5.80 7.70
C PRO A 141 -11.36 5.10 8.75
N HIS A 142 -11.92 3.95 8.40
CA HIS A 142 -12.75 3.15 9.30
C HIS A 142 -11.94 2.55 10.46
N LEU A 143 -10.71 2.09 10.17
CA LEU A 143 -9.79 1.64 11.22
C LEU A 143 -9.38 2.79 12.15
N LEU A 144 -9.08 3.98 11.61
CA LEU A 144 -8.70 5.16 12.38
C LEU A 144 -9.84 5.65 13.29
N THR A 145 -11.04 5.78 12.77
CA THR A 145 -12.19 6.23 13.57
C THR A 145 -12.59 5.21 14.64
N THR A 146 -12.47 3.91 14.34
CA THR A 146 -12.65 2.86 15.34
C THR A 146 -11.56 2.91 16.40
N ALA A 147 -10.29 3.06 15.98
CA ALA A 147 -9.14 3.21 16.88
C ALA A 147 -9.28 4.44 17.79
N ALA A 148 -9.73 5.57 17.26
CA ALA A 148 -9.99 6.78 18.04
C ALA A 148 -11.03 6.54 19.14
N LYS A 149 -12.16 5.91 18.81
CA LYS A 149 -13.21 5.56 19.79
C LYS A 149 -12.66 4.64 20.89
N LYS A 150 -11.87 3.62 20.53
CA LYS A 150 -11.25 2.68 21.47
C LYS A 150 -10.28 3.35 22.43
N ASN A 151 -9.55 4.34 21.95
CA ASN A 151 -8.55 5.10 22.73
C ASN A 151 -9.14 6.38 23.35
N HIS A 152 -10.48 6.52 23.36
CA HIS A 152 -11.19 7.67 23.96
C HIS A 152 -10.77 9.02 23.38
N VAL A 153 -10.31 9.06 22.14
CA VAL A 153 -9.99 10.29 21.41
C VAL A 153 -11.29 10.91 20.91
N THR A 154 -11.54 12.15 21.34
CA THR A 154 -12.75 12.92 20.99
C THR A 154 -12.50 13.95 19.89
N ASN A 155 -11.23 14.26 19.61
CA ASN A 155 -10.84 15.21 18.58
C ASN A 155 -11.10 14.66 17.19
N GLU A 156 -11.50 15.52 16.27
CA GLU A 156 -11.63 15.18 14.85
C GLU A 156 -10.24 14.94 14.23
N ILE A 157 -10.10 13.83 13.50
CA ILE A 157 -8.81 13.43 12.93
C ILE A 157 -8.58 14.21 11.63
N VAL A 158 -7.51 14.98 11.58
CA VAL A 158 -7.07 15.70 10.38
C VAL A 158 -5.94 14.93 9.69
N ILE A 159 -6.21 14.46 8.49
CA ILE A 159 -5.20 13.88 7.62
C ILE A 159 -4.59 14.98 6.77
N LEU A 160 -3.28 15.13 6.90
CA LEU A 160 -2.50 16.07 6.11
C LEU A 160 -1.51 15.30 5.25
N THR A 161 -1.50 15.56 3.94
CA THR A 161 -0.59 14.85 3.03
C THR A 161 -0.13 15.73 1.88
N ALA A 162 1.12 15.54 1.47
CA ALA A 162 1.63 16.00 0.19
C ALA A 162 1.62 14.85 -0.81
N THR A 163 1.32 15.14 -2.06
CA THR A 163 1.23 14.11 -3.11
C THR A 163 1.85 14.55 -4.43
N SER A 164 2.43 13.60 -5.13
CA SER A 164 2.77 13.70 -6.56
C SER A 164 1.66 13.13 -7.47
N GLY A 165 0.45 12.90 -6.94
CA GLY A 165 -0.74 12.41 -7.66
C GLY A 165 -1.49 11.30 -6.92
N ASP A 166 -1.07 10.06 -7.06
CA ASP A 166 -1.84 8.87 -6.67
C ASP A 166 -2.24 8.74 -5.20
N THR A 167 -1.28 8.97 -4.28
CA THR A 167 -1.55 8.75 -2.85
C THR A 167 -2.54 9.76 -2.29
N GLY A 168 -2.40 11.03 -2.71
CA GLY A 168 -3.33 12.08 -2.29
C GLY A 168 -4.74 11.82 -2.78
N LYS A 169 -4.89 11.43 -4.05
CA LYS A 169 -6.21 11.10 -4.61
C LYS A 169 -6.84 9.90 -3.90
N ALA A 170 -6.10 8.83 -3.67
CA ALA A 170 -6.62 7.65 -3.00
C ALA A 170 -7.00 7.96 -1.52
N ALA A 171 -6.22 8.81 -0.85
CA ALA A 171 -6.57 9.29 0.48
C ALA A 171 -7.84 10.17 0.46
N LEU A 172 -7.95 11.12 -0.47
CA LEU A 172 -9.15 11.93 -0.64
C LEU A 172 -10.40 11.06 -0.82
N ALA A 173 -10.35 10.08 -1.74
CA ALA A 173 -11.47 9.20 -2.01
C ALA A 173 -11.83 8.30 -0.80
N GLY A 174 -10.82 7.79 -0.10
CA GLY A 174 -11.03 6.94 1.08
C GLY A 174 -11.62 7.68 2.28
N PHE A 175 -11.20 8.92 2.51
CA PHE A 175 -11.64 9.75 3.64
C PHE A 175 -12.88 10.60 3.34
N ALA A 176 -13.33 10.69 2.07
CA ALA A 176 -14.49 11.48 1.69
C ALA A 176 -15.72 11.10 2.51
N ASP A 177 -16.31 12.08 3.18
CA ASP A 177 -17.53 11.98 4.00
C ASP A 177 -17.47 10.94 5.13
N VAL A 178 -16.26 10.53 5.56
CA VAL A 178 -16.10 9.66 6.74
C VAL A 178 -16.21 10.53 8.01
N PRO A 179 -17.24 10.29 8.86
CA PRO A 179 -17.48 11.12 10.03
C PRO A 179 -16.31 11.12 11.02
N GLY A 180 -15.99 12.28 11.58
CA GLY A 180 -14.89 12.47 12.55
C GLY A 180 -13.51 12.58 11.88
N THR A 181 -13.49 12.81 10.56
CA THR A 181 -12.24 13.03 9.83
C THR A 181 -12.29 14.26 8.93
N LYS A 182 -11.16 14.90 8.73
CA LYS A 182 -10.90 15.90 7.69
C LYS A 182 -9.65 15.51 6.93
N ILE A 183 -9.60 15.82 5.63
CA ILE A 183 -8.41 15.58 4.83
C ILE A 183 -8.02 16.81 4.04
N ILE A 184 -6.73 17.17 4.11
CA ILE A 184 -6.11 18.28 3.38
C ILE A 184 -4.97 17.72 2.57
N VAL A 185 -5.04 17.89 1.25
CA VAL A 185 -4.02 17.40 0.31
C VAL A 185 -3.37 18.57 -0.40
N PHE A 186 -2.04 18.63 -0.32
CA PHE A 186 -1.21 19.56 -1.06
C PHE A 186 -0.57 18.87 -2.26
N TYR A 187 -0.61 19.50 -3.44
CA TYR A 187 0.05 19.02 -4.63
C TYR A 187 0.75 20.14 -5.39
N PRO A 188 1.87 19.87 -6.10
CA PRO A 188 2.57 20.89 -6.87
C PRO A 188 1.76 21.26 -8.12
N LYS A 189 1.46 22.54 -8.29
CA LYS A 189 0.76 23.06 -9.49
C LYS A 189 1.58 22.79 -10.74
N GLY A 190 0.98 22.08 -11.70
CA GLY A 190 1.66 21.66 -12.93
C GLY A 190 2.65 20.51 -12.77
N GLY A 191 2.76 19.92 -11.56
CA GLY A 191 3.65 18.79 -11.27
C GLY A 191 2.98 17.42 -11.27
N VAL A 192 1.74 17.31 -11.74
CA VAL A 192 0.97 16.06 -11.87
C VAL A 192 0.32 15.97 -13.25
N SER A 193 -0.06 14.78 -13.73
CA SER A 193 -0.78 14.65 -14.99
C SER A 193 -2.17 15.31 -14.92
N ARG A 194 -2.74 15.64 -16.08
CA ARG A 194 -4.08 16.24 -16.17
C ARG A 194 -5.14 15.35 -15.52
N VAL A 195 -5.10 14.04 -15.78
CA VAL A 195 -6.01 13.07 -15.16
C VAL A 195 -5.86 13.08 -13.64
N GLN A 196 -4.64 13.04 -13.12
CA GLN A 196 -4.39 13.07 -11.66
C GLN A 196 -4.86 14.38 -11.03
N GLU A 197 -4.60 15.53 -11.66
CA GLU A 197 -5.08 16.82 -11.17
C GLU A 197 -6.61 16.87 -11.13
N LEU A 198 -7.28 16.52 -12.24
CA LEU A 198 -8.74 16.48 -12.30
C LEU A 198 -9.32 15.55 -11.24
N GLN A 199 -8.75 14.36 -11.05
CA GLN A 199 -9.17 13.45 -9.99
C GLN A 199 -9.13 14.09 -8.59
N MET A 200 -8.19 14.99 -8.33
CA MET A 200 -8.08 15.69 -7.02
C MET A 200 -9.03 16.90 -6.96
N VAL A 201 -8.96 17.81 -7.93
CA VAL A 201 -9.69 19.09 -7.87
C VAL A 201 -11.20 18.95 -8.05
N THR A 202 -11.68 17.82 -8.56
CA THR A 202 -13.11 17.48 -8.67
C THR A 202 -13.62 16.61 -7.53
N GLN A 203 -12.76 16.21 -6.57
CA GLN A 203 -13.13 15.32 -5.48
C GLN A 203 -14.33 15.86 -4.71
N LYS A 204 -15.33 15.01 -4.49
CA LYS A 204 -16.51 15.27 -3.67
C LYS A 204 -16.21 14.95 -2.21
N GLY A 205 -17.01 15.49 -1.30
CA GLY A 205 -16.91 15.28 0.14
C GLY A 205 -16.75 16.60 0.89
N ASP A 206 -17.58 16.82 1.92
CA ASP A 206 -17.61 18.08 2.68
C ASP A 206 -16.41 18.22 3.62
N ASN A 207 -15.75 17.11 3.92
CA ASN A 207 -14.56 17.02 4.78
C ASN A 207 -13.24 17.00 3.98
N THR A 208 -13.28 17.21 2.64
CA THR A 208 -12.10 17.15 1.76
C THR A 208 -11.63 18.55 1.38
N SER A 209 -10.32 18.75 1.36
CA SER A 209 -9.68 20.00 0.89
C SER A 209 -8.46 19.68 0.03
N VAL A 210 -8.36 20.33 -1.11
CA VAL A 210 -7.21 20.20 -2.02
C VAL A 210 -6.62 21.58 -2.27
N VAL A 211 -5.31 21.68 -2.16
CA VAL A 211 -4.57 22.94 -2.31
C VAL A 211 -3.40 22.74 -3.26
N ALA A 212 -3.37 23.52 -4.33
CA ALA A 212 -2.22 23.58 -5.23
C ALA A 212 -1.13 24.48 -4.62
N ILE A 213 0.12 24.03 -4.59
CA ILE A 213 1.22 24.87 -4.15
C ILE A 213 2.04 25.39 -5.34
N HIS A 214 2.50 26.64 -5.21
CA HIS A 214 3.51 27.21 -6.09
C HIS A 214 4.89 26.71 -5.66
N GLY A 215 5.33 25.59 -6.24
CA GLY A 215 6.56 24.87 -5.91
C GLY A 215 6.57 23.48 -6.51
N ASN A 216 7.55 22.69 -6.10
CA ASN A 216 7.66 21.28 -6.49
C ASN A 216 7.15 20.34 -5.38
N PHE A 217 7.22 19.02 -5.64
CA PHE A 217 6.79 18.00 -4.67
C PHE A 217 7.59 18.03 -3.36
N ASP A 218 8.90 18.31 -3.43
CA ASP A 218 9.75 18.40 -2.23
C ASP A 218 9.36 19.57 -1.34
N ASN A 219 8.92 20.70 -1.94
CA ASN A 219 8.38 21.84 -1.19
C ASN A 219 7.08 21.45 -0.45
N ALA A 220 6.16 20.74 -1.13
CA ALA A 220 4.94 20.25 -0.52
C ALA A 220 5.23 19.30 0.64
N GLN A 221 6.12 18.36 0.44
CA GLN A 221 6.49 17.35 1.44
C GLN A 221 7.18 17.99 2.66
N SER A 222 8.11 18.90 2.41
CA SER A 222 8.81 19.64 3.48
C SER A 222 7.87 20.52 4.27
N GLY A 223 6.90 21.18 3.61
CA GLY A 223 5.87 21.99 4.27
C GLY A 223 4.97 21.15 5.17
N VAL A 224 4.46 20.02 4.68
CA VAL A 224 3.66 19.08 5.48
C VAL A 224 4.46 18.58 6.69
N LYS A 225 5.74 18.23 6.50
CA LYS A 225 6.60 17.78 7.59
C LYS A 225 6.79 18.88 8.65
N ALA A 226 7.05 20.12 8.23
CA ALA A 226 7.20 21.25 9.14
C ALA A 226 5.93 21.51 9.97
N ILE A 227 4.74 21.34 9.36
CA ILE A 227 3.45 21.44 10.03
C ILE A 227 3.29 20.35 11.11
N PHE A 228 3.65 19.09 10.82
CA PHE A 228 3.61 18.00 11.79
C PHE A 228 4.60 18.18 12.97
N GLU A 229 5.73 18.86 12.74
CA GLU A 229 6.76 19.12 13.76
C GLU A 229 6.45 20.37 14.61
N ASP A 230 5.46 21.18 14.23
CA ASP A 230 5.08 22.42 14.92
C ASP A 230 4.23 22.14 16.16
N LYS A 231 4.87 22.16 17.33
CA LYS A 231 4.23 21.88 18.63
C LYS A 231 3.26 22.96 19.10
N GLU A 232 3.44 24.22 18.67
CA GLU A 232 2.49 25.30 18.97
C GLU A 232 1.19 25.09 18.20
N LEU A 233 1.29 24.78 16.91
CA LEU A 233 0.14 24.44 16.08
C LEU A 233 -0.56 23.18 16.57
N GLU A 234 0.18 22.13 16.94
CA GLU A 234 -0.40 20.89 17.49
C GLU A 234 -1.28 21.19 18.71
N LYS A 235 -0.80 22.06 19.61
CA LYS A 235 -1.55 22.47 20.80
C LYS A 235 -2.78 23.30 20.45
N GLU A 236 -2.65 24.29 19.56
CA GLU A 236 -3.75 25.13 19.08
C GLU A 236 -4.87 24.29 18.46
N LEU A 237 -4.51 23.34 17.60
CA LEU A 237 -5.44 22.41 16.98
C LEU A 237 -6.12 21.49 18.01
N ALA A 238 -5.37 21.01 19.01
CA ALA A 238 -5.94 20.17 20.06
C ALA A 238 -6.97 20.94 20.91
N GLU A 239 -6.72 22.21 21.22
CA GLU A 239 -7.66 23.10 21.91
C GLU A 239 -8.92 23.40 21.08
N ALA A 240 -8.78 23.42 19.74
CA ALA A 240 -9.88 23.57 18.79
C ALA A 240 -10.62 22.25 18.48
N GLY A 241 -10.23 21.13 19.07
CA GLY A 241 -10.87 19.83 18.88
C GLY A 241 -10.34 19.04 17.68
N TYR A 242 -9.15 19.33 17.19
CA TYR A 242 -8.51 18.62 16.08
C TYR A 242 -7.26 17.85 16.53
N GLN A 243 -6.95 16.79 15.80
CA GLN A 243 -5.73 16.00 15.99
C GLN A 243 -5.18 15.56 14.65
N PHE A 244 -3.90 15.81 14.38
CA PHE A 244 -3.25 15.25 13.18
C PHE A 244 -3.08 13.74 13.25
N SER A 245 -3.26 13.10 12.12
CA SER A 245 -2.84 11.71 11.88
C SER A 245 -2.30 11.56 10.46
N SER A 246 -1.62 10.42 10.22
CA SER A 246 -0.94 10.18 8.95
C SER A 246 -1.58 9.02 8.18
N ALA A 247 -1.94 9.29 6.93
CA ALA A 247 -2.34 8.27 5.95
C ALA A 247 -1.16 7.76 5.09
N ASN A 248 0.09 8.01 5.49
CA ASN A 248 1.28 7.57 4.77
C ASN A 248 1.41 6.03 4.74
N SER A 249 2.18 5.52 3.77
CA SER A 249 2.40 4.08 3.59
C SER A 249 3.09 3.40 4.79
N ILE A 250 3.71 4.19 5.67
CA ILE A 250 4.34 3.69 6.91
C ILE A 250 3.35 3.34 8.02
N ASN A 251 2.11 3.85 7.98
CA ASN A 251 1.08 3.47 8.94
C ASN A 251 0.79 1.96 8.85
N ILE A 252 0.82 1.25 9.98
CA ILE A 252 0.55 -0.19 10.02
C ILE A 252 -0.89 -0.52 9.55
N GLY A 253 -1.84 0.42 9.74
CA GLY A 253 -3.20 0.33 9.21
C GLY A 253 -3.28 0.35 7.68
N ARG A 254 -2.19 0.72 6.98
CA ARG A 254 -2.05 0.58 5.53
C ARG A 254 -1.31 -0.68 5.12
N LEU A 255 -0.44 -1.22 5.96
CA LEU A 255 0.32 -2.43 5.65
C LEU A 255 -0.55 -3.68 5.81
N VAL A 256 -1.26 -3.82 6.93
CA VAL A 256 -2.05 -5.02 7.25
C VAL A 256 -3.11 -5.35 6.19
N PRO A 257 -3.91 -4.40 5.67
CA PRO A 257 -4.88 -4.70 4.61
C PRO A 257 -4.25 -5.22 3.32
N GLN A 258 -2.98 -4.89 3.05
CA GLN A 258 -2.29 -5.38 1.86
C GLN A 258 -1.88 -6.86 1.96
N VAL A 259 -1.79 -7.42 3.14
CA VAL A 259 -1.54 -8.86 3.32
C VAL A 259 -2.70 -9.68 2.76
N VAL A 260 -3.92 -9.16 2.86
CA VAL A 260 -5.17 -9.82 2.47
C VAL A 260 -5.15 -10.28 1.01
N TYR A 261 -4.80 -9.39 0.09
CA TYR A 261 -4.89 -9.72 -1.33
C TYR A 261 -3.86 -10.77 -1.80
N TYR A 262 -2.75 -10.96 -1.09
CA TYR A 262 -1.84 -12.06 -1.39
C TYR A 262 -2.36 -13.41 -0.88
N VAL A 263 -2.97 -13.43 0.31
CA VAL A 263 -3.67 -14.61 0.82
C VAL A 263 -4.82 -14.98 -0.10
N TYR A 264 -5.62 -13.99 -0.52
CA TYR A 264 -6.73 -14.15 -1.44
C TYR A 264 -6.29 -14.65 -2.82
N ALA A 265 -5.23 -14.08 -3.40
CA ALA A 265 -4.69 -14.51 -4.70
C ALA A 265 -4.24 -15.98 -4.68
N TYR A 266 -3.57 -16.42 -3.62
CA TYR A 266 -3.19 -17.81 -3.46
C TYR A 266 -4.43 -18.72 -3.37
N ALA A 267 -5.43 -18.31 -2.59
CA ALA A 267 -6.70 -19.03 -2.47
C ALA A 267 -7.42 -19.15 -3.83
N LYS A 268 -7.42 -18.11 -4.65
CA LYS A 268 -8.02 -18.14 -6.00
C LYS A 268 -7.24 -19.00 -7.00
N LEU A 269 -5.93 -19.07 -6.88
CA LEU A 269 -5.14 -20.05 -7.67
C LEU A 269 -5.53 -21.50 -7.30
N LEU A 270 -5.77 -21.79 -6.02
CA LEU A 270 -6.27 -23.09 -5.57
C LEU A 270 -7.69 -23.38 -6.07
N GLU A 271 -8.60 -22.41 -5.94
CA GLU A 271 -9.99 -22.53 -6.38
C GLU A 271 -10.07 -22.84 -7.88
N ASN A 272 -9.25 -22.15 -8.69
CA ASN A 272 -9.19 -22.31 -10.13
C ASN A 272 -8.44 -23.59 -10.58
N GLY A 273 -7.88 -24.37 -9.64
CA GLY A 273 -7.11 -25.60 -9.96
C GLY A 273 -5.76 -25.32 -10.64
N GLU A 274 -5.25 -24.10 -10.58
CA GLU A 274 -3.98 -23.71 -11.20
C GLU A 274 -2.75 -24.17 -10.38
N ILE A 275 -2.95 -24.40 -9.07
CA ILE A 275 -1.99 -24.96 -8.13
C ILE A 275 -2.67 -25.99 -7.21
N THR A 276 -1.87 -26.83 -6.57
CA THR A 276 -2.29 -27.72 -5.49
C THR A 276 -1.95 -27.13 -4.11
N SER A 277 -2.66 -27.58 -3.07
CA SER A 277 -2.43 -27.07 -1.70
C SER A 277 -1.00 -27.32 -1.24
N GLY A 278 -0.31 -26.27 -0.84
CA GLY A 278 1.11 -26.31 -0.43
C GLY A 278 2.11 -26.10 -1.58
N GLU A 279 1.66 -26.01 -2.83
CA GLU A 279 2.52 -25.67 -3.96
C GLU A 279 3.01 -24.21 -3.87
N GLU A 280 4.32 -24.01 -3.97
CA GLU A 280 4.89 -22.66 -3.88
C GLU A 280 4.69 -21.86 -5.17
N ILE A 281 4.34 -20.59 -5.01
CA ILE A 281 4.30 -19.60 -6.09
C ILE A 281 5.37 -18.53 -5.90
N ASN A 282 5.87 -17.94 -6.98
CA ASN A 282 6.71 -16.75 -6.92
C ASN A 282 5.85 -15.49 -7.13
N VAL A 283 6.17 -14.41 -6.40
CA VAL A 283 5.42 -13.15 -6.45
C VAL A 283 6.34 -12.03 -6.88
N THR A 284 5.98 -11.32 -7.95
CA THR A 284 6.71 -10.14 -8.45
C THR A 284 5.91 -8.88 -8.16
N VAL A 285 6.57 -7.91 -7.56
CA VAL A 285 5.91 -6.67 -7.09
C VAL A 285 6.65 -5.45 -7.61
N PRO A 286 5.97 -4.54 -8.35
CA PRO A 286 6.55 -3.24 -8.68
C PRO A 286 6.72 -2.45 -7.38
N THR A 287 7.95 -2.06 -7.05
CA THR A 287 8.29 -1.67 -5.69
C THR A 287 8.88 -0.26 -5.62
N GLY A 288 8.19 0.62 -4.89
CA GLY A 288 8.69 1.92 -4.42
C GLY A 288 8.95 1.88 -2.90
N ASN A 289 7.97 2.31 -2.10
CA ASN A 289 8.06 2.40 -0.64
C ASN A 289 8.05 1.06 0.13
N PHE A 290 8.20 -0.05 -0.55
CA PHE A 290 8.32 -1.41 -0.01
C PHE A 290 7.09 -1.98 0.73
N GLY A 291 6.02 -1.21 0.90
CA GLY A 291 4.82 -1.66 1.64
C GLY A 291 4.15 -2.87 1.02
N ASN A 292 3.96 -2.85 -0.29
CA ASN A 292 3.28 -3.91 -1.04
C ASN A 292 4.04 -5.25 -0.97
N ILE A 293 5.33 -5.27 -1.30
CA ILE A 293 6.13 -6.52 -1.24
C ILE A 293 6.34 -7.01 0.21
N LEU A 294 6.41 -6.10 1.18
CA LEU A 294 6.46 -6.45 2.60
C LEU A 294 5.17 -7.15 3.04
N ALA A 295 4.02 -6.75 2.51
CA ALA A 295 2.75 -7.42 2.76
C ALA A 295 2.74 -8.85 2.20
N ALA A 296 3.32 -9.08 1.02
CA ALA A 296 3.55 -10.43 0.48
C ALA A 296 4.49 -11.25 1.37
N TYR A 297 5.53 -10.63 1.92
CA TYR A 297 6.40 -11.28 2.90
C TYR A 297 5.65 -11.65 4.18
N TYR A 298 4.75 -10.78 4.67
CA TYR A 298 3.91 -11.11 5.83
C TYR A 298 2.96 -12.27 5.51
N ALA A 299 2.34 -12.31 4.32
CA ALA A 299 1.51 -13.45 3.89
C ALA A 299 2.32 -14.76 3.89
N LYS A 300 3.56 -14.75 3.37
CA LYS A 300 4.49 -15.89 3.45
C LYS A 300 4.74 -16.31 4.90
N GLN A 301 5.04 -15.36 5.78
CA GLN A 301 5.27 -15.64 7.19
C GLN A 301 4.01 -16.17 7.90
N MET A 302 2.81 -15.79 7.47
CA MET A 302 1.54 -16.34 7.96
C MET A 302 1.29 -17.78 7.54
N GLY A 303 2.04 -18.30 6.58
CA GLY A 303 1.97 -19.69 6.13
C GLY A 303 1.47 -19.88 4.70
N VAL A 304 1.28 -18.79 3.93
CA VAL A 304 1.00 -18.90 2.48
C VAL A 304 2.26 -19.41 1.77
N PRO A 305 2.16 -20.45 0.93
CA PRO A 305 3.31 -21.02 0.23
C PRO A 305 3.81 -20.09 -0.88
N ILE A 306 4.59 -19.09 -0.49
CA ILE A 306 5.28 -18.18 -1.41
C ILE A 306 6.75 -18.58 -1.46
N GLY A 307 7.27 -18.88 -2.63
CA GLY A 307 8.68 -19.20 -2.86
C GLY A 307 9.53 -17.94 -2.80
N LYS A 308 9.66 -17.23 -3.93
CA LYS A 308 10.42 -15.99 -4.05
C LYS A 308 9.51 -14.77 -4.12
N LEU A 309 9.99 -13.70 -3.48
CA LEU A 309 9.48 -12.34 -3.55
C LEU A 309 10.41 -11.54 -4.45
N ILE A 310 9.97 -11.22 -5.65
CA ILE A 310 10.78 -10.55 -6.66
C ILE A 310 10.48 -9.05 -6.61
N CYS A 311 11.42 -8.29 -6.09
CA CYS A 311 11.36 -6.84 -5.98
C CYS A 311 11.74 -6.22 -7.32
N ALA A 312 10.75 -5.70 -8.04
CA ALA A 312 10.96 -5.05 -9.33
C ALA A 312 11.15 -3.54 -9.14
N SER A 313 12.25 -3.01 -9.67
CA SER A 313 12.59 -1.59 -9.71
C SER A 313 12.50 -1.04 -11.13
N ASN A 314 12.22 0.25 -11.28
CA ASN A 314 12.48 0.99 -12.50
C ASN A 314 13.95 1.46 -12.54
N GLU A 315 14.30 2.48 -13.33
CA GLU A 315 15.66 2.99 -13.43
C GLU A 315 16.17 3.59 -12.10
N ASN A 316 15.28 3.98 -11.17
CA ASN A 316 15.63 4.28 -9.78
C ASN A 316 15.85 2.98 -8.99
N LYS A 317 16.88 2.24 -9.34
CA LYS A 317 17.12 0.86 -8.92
C LYS A 317 17.82 0.70 -7.57
N VAL A 318 17.56 1.59 -6.61
CA VAL A 318 18.18 1.52 -5.27
C VAL A 318 17.93 0.19 -4.55
N LEU A 319 16.71 -0.36 -4.69
CA LEU A 319 16.34 -1.64 -4.09
C LEU A 319 17.02 -2.82 -4.80
N PHE A 320 17.07 -2.80 -6.14
CA PHE A 320 17.81 -3.81 -6.90
C PHE A 320 19.27 -3.88 -6.44
N ASP A 321 19.96 -2.74 -6.40
CA ASP A 321 21.37 -2.68 -5.98
C ASP A 321 21.54 -3.17 -4.53
N PHE A 322 20.61 -2.81 -3.63
CA PHE A 322 20.59 -3.30 -2.25
C PHE A 322 20.49 -4.83 -2.17
N PHE A 323 19.56 -5.45 -2.89
CA PHE A 323 19.42 -6.90 -2.89
C PHE A 323 20.63 -7.61 -3.49
N GLN A 324 21.33 -6.99 -4.45
CA GLN A 324 22.53 -7.55 -5.04
C GLN A 324 23.76 -7.43 -4.12
N THR A 325 23.93 -6.31 -3.44
CA THR A 325 25.17 -5.96 -2.74
C THR A 325 25.09 -6.02 -1.22
N GLY A 326 23.90 -5.86 -0.63
CA GLY A 326 23.71 -5.61 0.80
C GLY A 326 23.95 -4.15 1.19
N VAL A 327 24.27 -3.27 0.24
CA VAL A 327 24.51 -1.83 0.47
C VAL A 327 23.30 -1.04 -0.02
N TYR A 328 22.68 -0.29 0.88
CA TYR A 328 21.66 0.69 0.53
C TYR A 328 22.30 2.06 0.37
N ASN A 329 22.14 2.70 -0.79
CA ASN A 329 22.77 4.00 -1.08
C ASN A 329 21.79 4.91 -1.82
N LYS A 330 21.34 6.00 -1.14
CA LYS A 330 20.46 7.04 -1.71
C LYS A 330 21.21 8.15 -2.45
N ASN A 331 22.56 8.20 -2.34
CA ASN A 331 23.39 9.25 -2.97
C ASN A 331 23.57 8.92 -4.45
N ARG A 332 22.51 9.14 -5.21
CA ARG A 332 22.42 8.91 -6.66
C ARG A 332 21.51 9.93 -7.31
N GLU A 333 21.59 10.05 -8.61
CA GLU A 333 20.67 10.86 -9.39
C GLU A 333 19.24 10.32 -9.27
N PHE A 334 18.27 11.22 -9.16
CA PHE A 334 16.85 10.91 -9.21
C PHE A 334 16.38 11.00 -10.67
N ILE A 335 15.78 9.93 -11.17
CA ILE A 335 15.33 9.80 -12.55
C ILE A 335 13.79 9.86 -12.57
N LEU A 336 13.24 10.77 -13.35
CA LEU A 336 11.81 10.79 -13.63
C LEU A 336 11.49 9.74 -14.69
N THR A 337 10.57 8.83 -14.37
CA THR A 337 10.19 7.72 -15.26
C THR A 337 8.70 7.71 -15.56
N SER A 338 8.28 6.84 -16.47
CA SER A 338 6.86 6.58 -16.78
C SER A 338 6.13 5.83 -15.65
N SER A 339 6.84 5.34 -14.63
CA SER A 339 6.29 4.64 -13.45
C SER A 339 6.53 5.42 -12.14
N PRO A 340 5.94 6.61 -11.97
CA PRO A 340 6.33 7.60 -10.95
C PRO A 340 6.13 7.13 -9.50
N SER A 341 5.25 6.17 -9.22
CA SER A 341 5.11 5.63 -7.86
C SER A 341 6.31 4.80 -7.41
N MET A 342 7.21 4.45 -8.33
CA MET A 342 8.46 3.74 -8.08
C MET A 342 9.69 4.67 -8.11
N ASP A 343 9.51 5.97 -8.43
CA ASP A 343 10.57 6.97 -8.44
C ASP A 343 10.90 7.36 -6.99
N ILE A 344 11.81 6.60 -6.38
CA ILE A 344 12.22 6.79 -4.99
C ILE A 344 13.74 6.62 -4.82
N LEU A 345 14.30 7.37 -3.88
CA LEU A 345 15.66 7.17 -3.38
C LEU A 345 15.67 6.57 -1.96
N ILE A 346 14.57 6.75 -1.21
CA ILE A 346 14.37 6.19 0.13
C ILE A 346 13.10 5.35 0.12
N SER A 347 13.27 4.05 0.37
CA SER A 347 12.18 3.08 0.45
C SER A 347 11.77 2.90 1.92
N SER A 348 10.72 3.59 2.34
CA SER A 348 10.40 3.81 3.77
C SER A 348 10.07 2.52 4.54
N ASN A 349 9.30 1.60 3.97
CA ASN A 349 8.94 0.36 4.69
C ASN A 349 10.05 -0.71 4.66
N LEU A 350 11.12 -0.50 3.90
CA LEU A 350 12.29 -1.38 3.95
C LEU A 350 12.88 -1.47 5.37
N GLU A 351 12.75 -0.41 6.17
CA GLU A 351 13.15 -0.39 7.57
C GLU A 351 12.55 -1.56 8.36
N ARG A 352 11.30 -1.95 8.10
CA ARG A 352 10.66 -3.10 8.75
C ARG A 352 11.33 -4.43 8.39
N LEU A 353 11.77 -4.58 7.15
CA LEU A 353 12.55 -5.75 6.74
C LEU A 353 13.94 -5.74 7.38
N ILE A 354 14.63 -4.60 7.37
CA ILE A 354 15.95 -4.44 8.00
C ILE A 354 15.89 -4.81 9.48
N TYR A 355 14.90 -4.30 10.21
CA TYR A 355 14.64 -4.66 11.60
C TYR A 355 14.44 -6.18 11.78
N THR A 356 13.64 -6.80 10.89
CA THR A 356 13.36 -8.25 10.95
C THR A 356 14.62 -9.07 10.72
N ILE A 357 15.41 -8.77 9.68
CA ILE A 357 16.64 -9.51 9.38
C ILE A 357 17.77 -9.22 10.38
N ALA A 358 17.75 -8.08 11.06
CA ALA A 358 18.63 -7.78 12.19
C ALA A 358 18.31 -8.65 13.43
N GLY A 359 17.29 -9.51 13.38
CA GLY A 359 16.86 -10.31 14.51
C GLY A 359 15.98 -9.55 15.50
N GLN A 360 15.28 -8.54 15.02
CA GLN A 360 14.47 -7.61 15.81
C GLN A 360 15.28 -6.77 16.81
N ASP A 361 16.55 -6.52 16.47
CA ASP A 361 17.44 -5.66 17.23
C ASP A 361 17.18 -4.18 16.87
N ALA A 362 16.49 -3.47 17.76
CA ALA A 362 16.10 -2.08 17.58
C ALA A 362 17.31 -1.14 17.57
N GLU A 363 18.34 -1.42 18.38
CA GLU A 363 19.56 -0.58 18.44
C GLU A 363 20.30 -0.67 17.11
N LYS A 364 20.54 -1.90 16.61
CA LYS A 364 21.19 -2.12 15.31
C LYS A 364 20.42 -1.48 14.16
N ASN A 365 19.09 -1.62 14.14
CA ASN A 365 18.26 -0.96 13.13
C ASN A 365 18.36 0.56 13.23
N SER A 366 18.29 1.13 14.43
CA SER A 366 18.44 2.57 14.66
C SER A 366 19.79 3.09 14.16
N GLN A 367 20.89 2.35 14.39
CA GLN A 367 22.23 2.68 13.89
C GLN A 367 22.28 2.73 12.35
N LEU A 368 21.66 1.74 11.66
CA LEU A 368 21.60 1.72 10.19
C LEU A 368 20.76 2.87 9.64
N MET A 369 19.63 3.19 10.27
CA MET A 369 18.79 4.33 9.88
C MET A 369 19.48 5.68 10.11
N SER A 370 20.27 5.81 11.17
CA SER A 370 21.12 6.99 11.43
C SER A 370 22.21 7.14 10.34
N GLN A 371 22.86 6.04 9.95
CA GLN A 371 23.81 6.07 8.83
C GLN A 371 23.16 6.53 7.52
N LEU A 372 21.94 6.03 7.23
CA LEU A 372 21.19 6.46 6.05
C LEU A 372 20.90 7.97 6.08
N LYS A 373 20.53 8.49 7.25
CA LYS A 373 20.24 9.92 7.45
C LYS A 373 21.49 10.77 7.28
N GLU A 374 22.60 10.40 7.91
CA GLU A 374 23.84 11.19 8.01
C GLU A 374 24.74 11.04 6.78
N LYS A 375 24.92 9.78 6.30
CA LYS A 375 25.87 9.45 5.22
C LYS A 375 25.18 9.18 3.88
N GLY A 376 23.86 9.00 3.90
CA GLY A 376 23.09 8.62 2.71
C GLY A 376 23.19 7.13 2.34
N SER A 377 23.88 6.32 3.15
CA SER A 377 24.07 4.89 2.87
C SER A 377 24.29 4.08 4.14
N TYR A 378 23.99 2.80 4.07
CA TYR A 378 24.36 1.78 5.06
C TYR A 378 24.64 0.44 4.38
N GLU A 379 25.36 -0.44 5.08
CA GLU A 379 25.61 -1.82 4.68
C GLU A 379 25.11 -2.78 5.76
N ILE A 380 24.38 -3.83 5.34
CA ILE A 380 23.92 -4.88 6.24
C ILE A 380 25.04 -5.92 6.45
N THR A 381 25.00 -6.60 7.62
CA THR A 381 25.99 -7.63 7.91
C THR A 381 25.78 -8.89 7.06
N PRO A 382 26.81 -9.75 6.89
CA PRO A 382 26.66 -11.03 6.20
C PRO A 382 25.52 -11.90 6.74
N ASP A 383 25.33 -11.98 8.06
CA ASP A 383 24.23 -12.73 8.69
C ASP A 383 22.85 -12.17 8.33
N MET A 384 22.75 -10.84 8.22
CA MET A 384 21.50 -10.21 7.74
C MET A 384 21.28 -10.51 6.27
N ARG A 385 22.33 -10.56 5.46
CA ARG A 385 22.23 -10.86 4.02
C ARG A 385 21.72 -12.28 3.78
N GLU A 386 22.17 -13.27 4.57
CA GLU A 386 21.65 -14.64 4.49
C GLU A 386 20.12 -14.72 4.73
N LYS A 387 19.58 -13.81 5.55
CA LYS A 387 18.14 -13.75 5.81
C LYS A 387 17.32 -13.09 4.69
N LEU A 388 17.96 -12.52 3.66
CA LEU A 388 17.31 -12.00 2.46
C LEU A 388 17.00 -13.07 1.41
N LYS A 389 17.30 -14.34 1.67
CA LYS A 389 17.13 -15.45 0.71
C LYS A 389 15.72 -15.60 0.12
N ASP A 390 14.70 -15.09 0.80
CA ASP A 390 13.32 -15.10 0.31
C ASP A 390 13.07 -14.04 -0.77
N PHE A 391 13.98 -13.06 -0.91
CA PHE A 391 13.87 -11.98 -1.86
C PHE A 391 14.84 -12.16 -3.05
N ALA A 392 14.43 -11.60 -4.19
CA ALA A 392 15.28 -11.37 -5.34
C ALA A 392 15.02 -9.95 -5.86
N GLY A 393 16.05 -9.28 -6.37
CA GLY A 393 15.94 -7.96 -7.00
C GLY A 393 16.04 -8.07 -8.52
N GLY A 394 15.25 -7.25 -9.22
CA GLY A 394 15.37 -7.03 -10.67
C GLY A 394 15.01 -5.60 -11.03
N PHE A 395 15.37 -5.14 -12.23
CA PHE A 395 14.97 -3.83 -12.72
C PHE A 395 14.66 -3.87 -14.22
N ALA A 396 13.87 -2.90 -14.66
CA ALA A 396 13.61 -2.65 -16.08
C ALA A 396 13.90 -1.17 -16.41
N THR A 397 14.45 -0.95 -17.58
CA THR A 397 14.60 0.39 -18.17
C THR A 397 13.28 0.88 -18.76
N GLU A 398 13.20 2.18 -19.10
CA GLU A 398 12.02 2.74 -19.78
C GLU A 398 11.76 2.04 -21.12
N ALA A 399 12.79 1.74 -21.88
CA ALA A 399 12.67 1.02 -23.16
C ALA A 399 12.14 -0.41 -22.96
N GLU A 400 12.62 -1.13 -21.95
CA GLU A 400 12.15 -2.47 -21.62
C GLU A 400 10.72 -2.44 -21.09
N THR A 401 10.34 -1.40 -20.36
CA THR A 401 8.98 -1.18 -19.85
C THR A 401 8.00 -0.98 -21.01
N ALA A 402 8.31 -0.08 -21.94
CA ALA A 402 7.49 0.15 -23.14
C ALA A 402 7.39 -1.12 -24.02
N GLU A 403 8.50 -1.82 -24.23
CA GLU A 403 8.52 -3.07 -24.98
C GLU A 403 7.67 -4.17 -24.31
N THR A 404 7.65 -4.22 -22.97
CA THR A 404 6.82 -5.18 -22.22
C THR A 404 5.33 -4.91 -22.42
N ILE A 405 4.90 -3.63 -22.39
CA ILE A 405 3.51 -3.24 -22.68
C ILE A 405 3.14 -3.70 -24.10
N ARG A 406 3.93 -3.28 -25.10
CA ARG A 406 3.67 -3.57 -26.49
C ARG A 406 3.56 -5.07 -26.77
N ARG A 407 4.57 -5.84 -26.39
CA ARG A 407 4.60 -7.29 -26.65
C ARG A 407 3.49 -8.04 -25.93
N THR A 408 3.14 -7.64 -24.71
CA THR A 408 2.05 -8.29 -23.98
C THR A 408 0.74 -8.04 -24.68
N TYR A 409 0.48 -6.79 -25.10
CA TYR A 409 -0.71 -6.45 -25.86
C TYR A 409 -0.78 -7.22 -27.20
N GLU A 410 0.29 -7.23 -27.98
CA GLU A 410 0.33 -7.93 -29.29
C GLU A 410 0.08 -9.44 -29.17
N ARG A 411 0.56 -10.06 -28.07
CA ARG A 411 0.46 -11.51 -27.88
C ARG A 411 -0.83 -11.98 -27.23
N THR A 412 -1.41 -11.16 -26.36
CA THR A 412 -2.50 -11.59 -25.48
C THR A 412 -3.72 -10.68 -25.51
N GLY A 413 -3.63 -9.48 -26.08
CA GLY A 413 -4.64 -8.43 -25.98
C GLY A 413 -4.70 -7.73 -24.62
N TYR A 414 -3.94 -8.21 -23.62
CA TYR A 414 -3.93 -7.60 -22.29
C TYR A 414 -3.10 -6.32 -22.27
N VAL A 415 -3.71 -5.23 -21.79
CA VAL A 415 -3.04 -3.95 -21.62
C VAL A 415 -2.75 -3.73 -20.13
N MET A 416 -1.51 -3.43 -19.80
CA MET A 416 -1.07 -3.14 -18.44
C MET A 416 -0.54 -1.72 -18.31
N ASP A 417 -0.57 -1.18 -17.10
CA ASP A 417 0.07 0.10 -16.78
C ASP A 417 1.60 -0.03 -16.73
N THR A 418 2.28 1.11 -16.68
CA THR A 418 3.74 1.18 -16.69
C THR A 418 4.40 0.51 -15.48
N HIS A 419 3.82 0.60 -14.28
CA HIS A 419 4.33 -0.07 -13.07
C HIS A 419 4.21 -1.58 -13.17
N THR A 420 3.06 -2.07 -13.61
CA THR A 420 2.84 -3.50 -13.88
C THR A 420 3.80 -4.00 -14.95
N ALA A 421 4.07 -3.19 -15.96
CA ALA A 421 5.01 -3.55 -17.04
C ALA A 421 6.45 -3.70 -16.53
N VAL A 422 6.91 -2.83 -15.64
CA VAL A 422 8.21 -3.03 -14.96
C VAL A 422 8.23 -4.39 -14.26
N ALA A 423 7.21 -4.72 -13.49
CA ALA A 423 7.15 -5.99 -12.76
C ALA A 423 7.06 -7.20 -13.71
N ALA A 424 6.26 -7.12 -14.76
CA ALA A 424 6.12 -8.19 -15.76
C ALA A 424 7.43 -8.43 -16.53
N GLY A 425 8.13 -7.36 -16.91
CA GLY A 425 9.45 -7.44 -17.55
C GLY A 425 10.50 -8.10 -16.64
N VAL A 426 10.55 -7.68 -15.38
CA VAL A 426 11.45 -8.28 -14.37
C VAL A 426 11.07 -9.74 -14.11
N CYS A 427 9.78 -10.06 -14.01
CA CYS A 427 9.29 -11.44 -13.87
C CYS A 427 9.75 -12.32 -15.04
N ALA A 428 9.63 -11.83 -16.26
CA ALA A 428 10.05 -12.58 -17.45
C ALA A 428 11.57 -12.87 -17.45
N LYS A 429 12.39 -11.88 -17.08
CA LYS A 429 13.84 -12.05 -16.92
C LYS A 429 14.17 -13.09 -15.85
N TYR A 430 13.55 -12.97 -14.67
CA TYR A 430 13.78 -13.91 -13.55
C TYR A 430 13.39 -15.35 -13.94
N ARG A 431 12.25 -15.55 -14.60
CA ARG A 431 11.82 -16.87 -15.08
C ARG A 431 12.80 -17.48 -16.07
N ALA A 432 13.32 -16.67 -17.01
CA ALA A 432 14.29 -17.14 -18.00
C ALA A 432 15.61 -17.61 -17.37
N GLU A 433 16.03 -16.95 -16.29
CA GLU A 433 17.27 -17.28 -15.58
C GLU A 433 17.14 -18.49 -14.65
N HIS A 434 15.98 -18.68 -14.00
CA HIS A 434 15.84 -19.68 -12.92
C HIS A 434 15.06 -20.93 -13.32
N ASN A 435 14.10 -20.82 -14.25
CA ASN A 435 13.28 -21.93 -14.79
C ASN A 435 12.85 -22.98 -13.71
N ASP A 436 12.36 -22.48 -12.57
CA ASP A 436 12.09 -23.30 -11.38
C ASP A 436 10.74 -24.03 -11.40
N GLY A 437 10.00 -23.93 -12.50
CA GLY A 437 8.71 -24.61 -12.73
C GLY A 437 7.53 -24.05 -11.91
N ARG A 438 7.76 -23.06 -11.03
CA ARG A 438 6.71 -22.46 -10.22
C ARG A 438 5.78 -21.58 -11.04
N LYS A 439 4.58 -21.36 -10.52
CA LYS A 439 3.68 -20.32 -11.01
C LYS A 439 4.16 -18.94 -10.54
N TYR A 440 3.92 -17.93 -11.38
CA TYR A 440 4.33 -16.56 -11.11
C TYR A 440 3.12 -15.64 -11.03
N LEU A 441 3.02 -14.92 -9.93
CA LEU A 441 2.02 -13.88 -9.66
C LEU A 441 2.68 -12.51 -9.83
N VAL A 442 2.12 -11.64 -10.65
CA VAL A 442 2.52 -10.24 -10.81
C VAL A 442 1.47 -9.35 -10.16
N ALA A 443 1.88 -8.47 -9.26
CA ALA A 443 0.98 -7.47 -8.69
C ALA A 443 0.74 -6.36 -9.72
N SER A 444 -0.49 -6.28 -10.25
CA SER A 444 -0.91 -5.24 -11.18
C SER A 444 -1.48 -4.06 -10.38
N THR A 445 -0.68 -3.00 -10.25
CA THR A 445 -0.88 -1.97 -9.23
C THR A 445 -1.64 -0.75 -9.67
N ALA A 446 -1.87 -0.57 -10.97
CA ALA A 446 -2.70 0.51 -11.49
C ALA A 446 -3.40 0.09 -12.79
N SER A 447 -4.53 0.75 -13.07
CA SER A 447 -5.21 0.61 -14.35
C SER A 447 -4.40 1.28 -15.47
N PRO A 448 -4.35 0.73 -16.68
CA PRO A 448 -3.71 1.36 -17.83
C PRO A 448 -4.29 2.74 -18.14
N TYR A 449 -5.55 2.99 -17.84
CA TYR A 449 -6.20 4.29 -17.99
C TYR A 449 -5.62 5.41 -17.14
N LYS A 450 -4.90 5.07 -16.05
CA LYS A 450 -4.31 6.07 -15.16
C LYS A 450 -3.03 6.70 -15.74
N PHE A 451 -2.31 5.94 -16.53
CA PHE A 451 -1.07 6.35 -17.20
C PHE A 451 -1.23 6.28 -18.72
N ILE A 452 -2.40 6.71 -19.20
CA ILE A 452 -2.91 6.47 -20.55
C ILE A 452 -1.92 6.89 -21.64
N HIS A 453 -1.30 8.07 -21.51
CA HIS A 453 -0.37 8.58 -22.51
C HIS A 453 0.85 7.65 -22.67
N SER A 454 1.51 7.29 -21.56
CA SER A 454 2.67 6.39 -21.59
C SER A 454 2.32 4.99 -22.09
N VAL A 455 1.16 4.48 -21.70
CA VAL A 455 0.68 3.16 -22.13
C VAL A 455 0.39 3.14 -23.63
N MET A 456 -0.36 4.11 -24.14
CA MET A 456 -0.75 4.15 -25.55
C MET A 456 0.46 4.44 -26.45
N THR A 457 1.35 5.34 -26.06
CA THR A 457 2.61 5.60 -26.79
C THR A 457 3.50 4.35 -26.83
N ALA A 458 3.54 3.55 -25.75
CA ALA A 458 4.27 2.29 -25.74
C ALA A 458 3.68 1.23 -26.69
N ILE A 459 2.35 1.22 -26.89
CA ILE A 459 1.68 0.33 -27.83
C ILE A 459 1.98 0.76 -29.27
N ASP A 460 1.85 2.06 -29.57
CA ASP A 460 2.12 2.62 -30.90
C ASP A 460 2.52 4.10 -30.78
N GLU A 461 3.69 4.45 -31.29
CA GLU A 461 4.26 5.80 -31.21
C GLU A 461 3.37 6.89 -31.86
N LYS A 462 2.46 6.49 -32.77
CA LYS A 462 1.49 7.42 -33.37
C LYS A 462 0.61 8.16 -32.35
N TYR A 463 0.48 7.61 -31.13
CA TYR A 463 -0.33 8.18 -30.05
C TYR A 463 0.38 9.25 -29.20
N ALA A 464 1.67 9.51 -29.45
CA ALA A 464 2.50 10.39 -28.62
C ALA A 464 1.95 11.84 -28.49
N ASP A 465 1.33 12.36 -29.53
CA ASP A 465 0.79 13.73 -29.57
C ASP A 465 -0.75 13.79 -29.43
N THR A 466 -1.40 12.70 -29.01
CA THR A 466 -2.87 12.60 -28.90
C THR A 466 -3.36 13.08 -27.54
N ASP A 467 -4.51 13.76 -27.48
CA ASP A 467 -5.15 14.19 -26.21
C ASP A 467 -5.46 12.99 -25.30
N GLU A 468 -5.28 13.17 -23.99
CA GLU A 468 -5.45 12.09 -23.01
C GLU A 468 -6.86 11.47 -23.05
N PHE A 469 -7.93 12.25 -23.24
CA PHE A 469 -9.29 11.73 -23.31
C PHE A 469 -9.62 11.03 -24.63
N GLU A 470 -9.00 11.46 -25.74
CA GLU A 470 -9.06 10.70 -27.00
C GLU A 470 -8.34 9.36 -26.86
N LEU A 471 -7.20 9.33 -26.16
CA LEU A 471 -6.48 8.10 -25.86
C LEU A 471 -7.31 7.15 -24.97
N VAL A 472 -8.09 7.67 -24.01
CA VAL A 472 -9.00 6.88 -23.18
C VAL A 472 -10.02 6.14 -24.05
N ASP A 473 -10.66 6.83 -25.00
CA ASP A 473 -11.64 6.21 -25.90
C ASP A 473 -10.98 5.18 -26.82
N GLU A 474 -9.78 5.49 -27.31
CA GLU A 474 -9.03 4.59 -28.18
C GLU A 474 -8.54 3.34 -27.41
N LEU A 475 -8.07 3.49 -26.17
CA LEU A 475 -7.70 2.33 -25.33
C LEU A 475 -8.90 1.40 -25.13
N SER A 476 -10.06 1.93 -24.78
CA SER A 476 -11.29 1.13 -24.65
C SER A 476 -11.60 0.38 -25.96
N ARG A 477 -11.47 1.04 -27.09
CA ARG A 477 -11.70 0.44 -28.40
C ARG A 477 -10.75 -0.71 -28.73
N ILE A 478 -9.45 -0.55 -28.46
CA ILE A 478 -8.44 -1.55 -28.84
C ILE A 478 -8.32 -2.70 -27.83
N SER A 479 -8.57 -2.45 -26.55
CA SER A 479 -8.51 -3.45 -25.48
C SER A 479 -9.83 -4.18 -25.26
N GLY A 480 -10.96 -3.57 -25.66
CA GLY A 480 -12.30 -4.07 -25.36
C GLY A 480 -12.68 -3.93 -23.88
N THR A 481 -11.91 -3.17 -23.09
CA THR A 481 -12.23 -2.91 -21.68
C THR A 481 -13.14 -1.69 -21.55
N GLU A 482 -14.01 -1.72 -20.53
CA GLU A 482 -14.84 -0.54 -20.21
C GLU A 482 -13.95 0.57 -19.63
N ILE A 483 -14.32 1.83 -19.94
CA ILE A 483 -13.64 2.97 -19.33
C ILE A 483 -14.03 3.02 -17.85
N PRO A 484 -13.04 3.04 -16.93
CA PRO A 484 -13.35 3.09 -15.51
C PRO A 484 -14.19 4.31 -15.14
N LYS A 485 -15.17 4.13 -14.26
CA LYS A 485 -16.04 5.20 -13.76
C LYS A 485 -15.24 6.40 -13.23
N ALA A 486 -14.10 6.13 -12.58
CA ALA A 486 -13.18 7.16 -12.09
C ALA A 486 -12.61 8.08 -13.19
N ILE A 487 -12.58 7.63 -14.44
CA ILE A 487 -12.15 8.41 -15.61
C ILE A 487 -13.37 9.11 -16.26
N GLU A 488 -14.48 8.38 -16.43
CA GLU A 488 -15.69 8.98 -16.98
C GLU A 488 -16.22 10.16 -16.15
N GLU A 489 -16.21 10.02 -14.83
CA GLU A 489 -16.68 11.07 -13.92
C GLU A 489 -15.89 12.37 -14.01
N ILE A 490 -14.57 12.30 -14.26
CA ILE A 490 -13.73 13.51 -14.29
C ILE A 490 -13.78 14.28 -15.62
N ARG A 491 -14.26 13.65 -16.71
CA ARG A 491 -14.32 14.29 -18.03
C ARG A 491 -15.12 15.60 -18.03
N ASN A 492 -16.24 15.59 -17.30
CA ASN A 492 -17.19 16.71 -17.27
C ASN A 492 -17.48 17.19 -15.84
N ALA A 493 -16.64 16.82 -14.86
CA ALA A 493 -16.87 17.20 -13.49
C ALA A 493 -16.53 18.67 -13.23
N ASP A 494 -17.34 19.33 -12.40
CA ASP A 494 -17.05 20.68 -11.92
C ASP A 494 -15.80 20.67 -11.02
N ILE A 495 -14.92 21.64 -11.23
CA ILE A 495 -13.78 21.88 -10.35
C ILE A 495 -14.29 22.45 -9.02
N ARG A 496 -14.16 21.67 -7.97
CA ARG A 496 -14.61 21.99 -6.60
C ARG A 496 -13.52 22.68 -5.77
N HIS A 497 -12.26 22.29 -5.96
CA HIS A 497 -11.13 22.80 -5.20
C HIS A 497 -10.28 23.73 -6.06
N ARG A 498 -10.23 25.02 -5.69
CA ARG A 498 -9.53 26.08 -6.44
C ARG A 498 -8.50 26.82 -5.59
N ARG A 499 -8.24 26.28 -4.37
CA ARG A 499 -7.34 26.94 -3.45
C ARG A 499 -5.89 26.74 -3.87
N GLU A 500 -5.13 27.81 -3.83
CA GLU A 500 -3.68 27.83 -4.13
C GLU A 500 -2.94 28.59 -3.03
N CYS A 501 -1.69 28.22 -2.76
CA CYS A 501 -0.82 28.95 -1.83
C CYS A 501 0.67 28.83 -2.21
N GLY A 502 1.50 29.68 -1.62
CA GLY A 502 2.95 29.50 -1.62
C GLY A 502 3.36 28.37 -0.65
N ALA A 503 4.53 27.80 -0.86
CA ALA A 503 5.05 26.76 0.04
C ALA A 503 5.23 27.26 1.50
N ASP A 504 5.53 28.54 1.67
CA ASP A 504 5.64 29.24 2.96
C ASP A 504 4.30 29.56 3.63
N GLN A 505 3.19 29.46 2.90
CA GLN A 505 1.85 29.76 3.37
C GLN A 505 1.03 28.51 3.76
N MET A 506 1.60 27.32 3.64
CA MET A 506 0.89 26.07 3.87
C MET A 506 0.31 25.97 5.29
N LYS A 507 1.04 26.39 6.32
CA LYS A 507 0.57 26.39 7.72
C LYS A 507 -0.68 27.25 7.90
N GLU A 508 -0.65 28.48 7.44
CA GLU A 508 -1.78 29.41 7.54
C GLU A 508 -2.98 28.91 6.72
N THR A 509 -2.71 28.26 5.57
CA THR A 509 -3.76 27.64 4.76
C THR A 509 -4.46 26.49 5.50
N VAL A 510 -3.72 25.66 6.27
CA VAL A 510 -4.30 24.61 7.12
C VAL A 510 -5.16 25.23 8.20
N LYS A 511 -4.69 26.27 8.89
CA LYS A 511 -5.45 27.00 9.92
C LYS A 511 -6.76 27.55 9.36
N ASP A 512 -6.69 28.23 8.22
CA ASP A 512 -7.87 28.80 7.55
C ASP A 512 -8.89 27.72 7.11
N ILE A 513 -8.44 26.57 6.64
CA ILE A 513 -9.32 25.44 6.29
C ILE A 513 -10.01 24.87 7.54
N LEU A 514 -9.32 24.81 8.67
CA LEU A 514 -9.84 24.27 9.93
C LEU A 514 -10.61 25.30 10.75
N GLY A 515 -10.48 26.60 10.43
CA GLY A 515 -11.15 27.69 11.13
C GLY A 515 -10.51 28.03 12.49
N VAL A 516 -9.18 27.95 12.60
CA VAL A 516 -8.39 28.17 13.80
C VAL A 516 -7.33 29.26 13.59
#